data_f337b1eafecc500c129b4b3e20690195
#
_entry.id   f337b1eafecc500c129b4b3e20690195
#
_cell.length_a   1.000
_cell.length_b   1.000
_cell.length_c   1.000
_cell.angle_alpha   90.00
_cell.angle_beta   90.00
_cell.angle_gamma   90.00
#
_symmetry.space_group_name_H-M   'P 1'
#
loop_
_entity.id
_entity.type
_entity.pdbx_description
1 polymer ?
#
loop_
_entity_poly.entity_id
_entity_poly.type
_entity_poly.pdbx_seq_one_letter_code
_entity_poly.pdbx_strand_id
1 'polypeptide(L)'
;MTDYVTVTSDAPEGRTGAIKLHGRAAFDGMHRAGRLAAETLDMLVPHMVPGVTTAEIDRLIYDFVLGHGGVPATLGYRGYTHSTCISINHVVCHGIPSEKTLKSGDIVNVDVTPILDGWHGDSSRMYLIGDVPLKARRLVEVTYECLMLGLEQARPGNHLGDVAHAIQRHAERHRYGVVRDFCGHGLGRLFHDAPEVVHVGKPGTGPELKPGMIFTVEPMINIGRPDVKLLDDGWTAVTRDRSLSAQFEHSIGITEEGCEIFTLSPKGWHAPPYA
;
A
#
# COMPACT_ATOMS: atom_id res chain seq x y z
N MET A 1 4.49 25.62 -9.26
CA MET A 1 3.22 25.64 -8.48
C MET A 1 2.60 24.28 -8.62
N THR A 2 2.03 23.72 -7.56
CA THR A 2 1.27 22.47 -7.63
C THR A 2 -0.09 22.77 -8.23
N ASP A 3 -0.45 22.12 -9.33
CA ASP A 3 -1.74 22.34 -9.99
C ASP A 3 -2.78 21.40 -9.39
N TYR A 4 -3.95 21.95 -9.06
CA TYR A 4 -5.12 21.19 -8.58
C TYR A 4 -6.26 21.36 -9.57
N VAL A 5 -7.02 20.29 -9.79
CA VAL A 5 -8.20 20.29 -10.64
C VAL A 5 -9.39 19.65 -9.93
N THR A 6 -10.52 20.35 -9.92
CA THR A 6 -11.77 19.77 -9.38
C THR A 6 -12.37 18.82 -10.40
N VAL A 7 -12.62 17.57 -9.97
CA VAL A 7 -13.27 16.55 -10.78
C VAL A 7 -14.78 16.81 -10.75
N THR A 8 -15.36 17.08 -11.92
CA THR A 8 -16.78 17.43 -12.06
C THR A 8 -17.65 16.30 -12.64
N SER A 9 -17.02 15.21 -13.09
CA SER A 9 -17.72 14.04 -13.64
C SER A 9 -17.09 12.73 -13.19
N ASP A 10 -17.89 11.66 -13.14
CA ASP A 10 -17.41 10.30 -12.85
C ASP A 10 -16.80 9.61 -14.10
N ALA A 11 -16.65 10.31 -15.21
CA ALA A 11 -16.00 9.77 -16.40
C ALA A 11 -14.50 9.53 -16.10
N PRO A 12 -13.90 8.44 -16.65
CA PRO A 12 -12.47 8.22 -16.54
C PRO A 12 -11.72 9.40 -17.18
N GLU A 13 -10.99 10.16 -16.39
CA GLU A 13 -10.15 11.23 -16.88
C GLU A 13 -8.73 10.69 -17.10
N GLY A 14 -8.05 11.15 -18.16
CA GLY A 14 -6.66 10.82 -18.39
C GLY A 14 -5.73 11.47 -17.33
N ARG A 15 -4.47 11.06 -17.32
CA ARG A 15 -3.44 11.72 -16.50
C ARG A 15 -3.23 13.15 -17.00
N THR A 16 -3.44 14.12 -16.14
CA THR A 16 -3.22 15.55 -16.45
C THR A 16 -1.94 16.08 -15.81
N GLY A 17 -1.35 15.34 -14.85
CA GLY A 17 -0.26 15.84 -14.01
C GLY A 17 -0.73 16.74 -12.86
N ALA A 18 -1.99 17.21 -12.89
CA ALA A 18 -2.60 17.95 -11.81
C ALA A 18 -3.18 17.00 -10.74
N ILE A 19 -3.18 17.44 -9.49
CA ILE A 19 -3.79 16.72 -8.37
C ILE A 19 -5.30 16.90 -8.44
N LYS A 20 -6.03 15.79 -8.49
CA LYS A 20 -7.48 15.77 -8.58
C LYS A 20 -8.13 15.98 -7.21
N LEU A 21 -9.14 16.86 -7.18
CA LEU A 21 -10.00 17.09 -6.02
C LEU A 21 -11.38 16.49 -6.33
N HIS A 22 -11.67 15.38 -5.68
CA HIS A 22 -12.85 14.57 -5.90
C HIS A 22 -14.02 14.97 -4.98
N GLY A 23 -15.25 14.79 -5.49
CA GLY A 23 -16.47 14.95 -4.70
C GLY A 23 -16.85 13.67 -3.92
N ARG A 24 -17.96 13.75 -3.16
CA ARG A 24 -18.43 12.67 -2.29
C ARG A 24 -18.69 11.35 -3.04
N ALA A 25 -19.21 11.38 -4.25
CA ALA A 25 -19.47 10.17 -5.04
C ALA A 25 -18.21 9.34 -5.30
N ALA A 26 -17.05 10.00 -5.48
CA ALA A 26 -15.76 9.33 -5.61
C ALA A 26 -15.35 8.63 -4.30
N PHE A 27 -15.53 9.30 -3.15
CA PHE A 27 -15.28 8.70 -1.84
C PHE A 27 -16.14 7.44 -1.62
N ASP A 28 -17.42 7.49 -1.99
CA ASP A 28 -18.32 6.33 -1.89
C ASP A 28 -17.86 5.19 -2.81
N GLY A 29 -17.36 5.50 -4.00
CA GLY A 29 -16.74 4.53 -4.92
C GLY A 29 -15.47 3.92 -4.32
N MET A 30 -14.59 4.76 -3.77
CA MET A 30 -13.36 4.35 -3.11
C MET A 30 -13.60 3.49 -1.87
N HIS A 31 -14.63 3.81 -1.08
CA HIS A 31 -15.03 2.97 0.06
C HIS A 31 -15.46 1.57 -0.38
N ARG A 32 -16.20 1.42 -1.48
CA ARG A 32 -16.60 0.10 -1.98
C ARG A 32 -15.39 -0.69 -2.49
N ALA A 33 -14.53 -0.08 -3.31
CA ALA A 33 -13.34 -0.73 -3.84
C ALA A 33 -12.31 -1.04 -2.73
N GLY A 34 -12.06 -0.08 -1.85
CA GLY A 34 -11.15 -0.24 -0.70
C GLY A 34 -11.64 -1.29 0.29
N ARG A 35 -12.96 -1.40 0.50
CA ARG A 35 -13.54 -2.48 1.30
C ARG A 35 -13.28 -3.85 0.68
N LEU A 36 -13.42 -4.00 -0.64
CA LEU A 36 -13.09 -5.25 -1.33
C LEU A 36 -11.62 -5.61 -1.17
N ALA A 37 -10.70 -4.62 -1.27
CA ALA A 37 -9.28 -4.85 -0.98
C ALA A 37 -9.06 -5.34 0.46
N ALA A 38 -9.66 -4.70 1.44
CA ALA A 38 -9.57 -5.07 2.84
C ALA A 38 -10.12 -6.48 3.12
N GLU A 39 -11.29 -6.81 2.55
CA GLU A 39 -11.91 -8.14 2.68
C GLU A 39 -11.08 -9.22 1.98
N THR A 40 -10.42 -8.90 0.86
CA THR A 40 -9.46 -9.81 0.18
C THR A 40 -8.28 -10.12 1.09
N LEU A 41 -7.70 -9.11 1.74
CA LEU A 41 -6.61 -9.31 2.70
C LEU A 41 -7.08 -10.05 3.97
N ASP A 42 -8.30 -9.81 4.43
CA ASP A 42 -8.89 -10.55 5.56
C ASP A 42 -9.13 -12.03 5.22
N MET A 43 -9.56 -12.33 4.00
CA MET A 43 -9.78 -13.70 3.52
C MET A 43 -8.49 -14.51 3.55
N LEU A 44 -7.33 -13.89 3.32
CA LEU A 44 -6.04 -14.58 3.30
C LEU A 44 -5.57 -15.08 4.67
N VAL A 45 -6.02 -14.47 5.77
CA VAL A 45 -5.49 -14.76 7.12
C VAL A 45 -5.37 -16.26 7.41
N PRO A 46 -6.41 -17.12 7.22
CA PRO A 46 -6.30 -18.56 7.49
C PRO A 46 -5.41 -19.31 6.49
N HIS A 47 -5.08 -18.72 5.35
CA HIS A 47 -4.26 -19.35 4.30
C HIS A 47 -2.76 -19.01 4.41
N MET A 48 -2.40 -18.00 5.21
CA MET A 48 -1.02 -17.55 5.38
C MET A 48 -0.26 -18.45 6.37
N VAL A 49 0.02 -19.67 5.95
CA VAL A 49 0.64 -20.73 6.77
C VAL A 49 1.91 -21.29 6.11
N PRO A 50 2.84 -21.90 6.87
CA PRO A 50 3.98 -22.58 6.27
C PRO A 50 3.57 -23.64 5.26
N GLY A 51 4.21 -23.68 4.09
CA GLY A 51 3.97 -24.66 3.04
C GLY A 51 3.07 -24.17 1.89
N VAL A 52 2.27 -23.10 2.08
CA VAL A 52 1.50 -22.52 0.97
C VAL A 52 2.45 -21.86 -0.03
N THR A 53 2.15 -21.95 -1.32
CA THR A 53 2.91 -21.25 -2.37
C THR A 53 2.38 -19.85 -2.60
N THR A 54 3.24 -18.93 -3.04
CA THR A 54 2.78 -17.58 -3.41
C THR A 54 1.87 -17.61 -4.65
N ALA A 55 2.03 -18.58 -5.54
CA ALA A 55 1.10 -18.81 -6.66
C ALA A 55 -0.30 -19.21 -6.17
N GLU A 56 -0.39 -20.04 -5.13
CA GLU A 56 -1.69 -20.39 -4.54
C GLU A 56 -2.37 -19.19 -3.87
N ILE A 57 -1.61 -18.36 -3.18
CA ILE A 57 -2.12 -17.11 -2.59
C ILE A 57 -2.66 -16.18 -3.70
N ASP A 58 -1.91 -16.00 -4.81
CA ASP A 58 -2.34 -15.19 -5.95
C ASP A 58 -3.65 -15.71 -6.55
N ARG A 59 -3.78 -17.04 -6.71
CA ARG A 59 -5.01 -17.68 -7.20
C ARG A 59 -6.19 -17.42 -6.27
N LEU A 60 -6.01 -17.55 -4.95
CA LEU A 60 -7.06 -17.26 -3.96
C LEU A 60 -7.55 -15.81 -4.05
N ILE A 61 -6.62 -14.86 -4.24
CA ILE A 61 -6.93 -13.44 -4.42
C ILE A 61 -7.72 -13.25 -5.71
N TYR A 62 -7.24 -13.83 -6.82
CA TYR A 62 -7.93 -13.73 -8.11
C TYR A 62 -9.36 -14.22 -8.03
N ASP A 63 -9.56 -15.45 -7.51
CA ASP A 63 -10.87 -16.07 -7.38
C ASP A 63 -11.80 -15.25 -6.46
N PHE A 64 -11.28 -14.74 -5.35
CA PHE A 64 -12.04 -13.92 -4.40
C PHE A 64 -12.48 -12.59 -5.03
N VAL A 65 -11.58 -11.86 -5.66
CA VAL A 65 -11.86 -10.56 -6.29
C VAL A 65 -12.90 -10.71 -7.40
N LEU A 66 -12.74 -11.72 -8.28
CA LEU A 66 -13.73 -11.99 -9.34
C LEU A 66 -15.10 -12.42 -8.77
N GLY A 67 -15.09 -13.26 -7.74
CA GLY A 67 -16.32 -13.71 -7.08
C GLY A 67 -17.12 -12.58 -6.42
N HIS A 68 -16.49 -11.42 -6.16
CA HIS A 68 -17.11 -10.23 -5.60
C HIS A 68 -17.33 -9.12 -6.64
N GLY A 69 -17.25 -9.45 -7.93
CA GLY A 69 -17.53 -8.52 -9.03
C GLY A 69 -16.41 -7.53 -9.34
N GLY A 70 -15.26 -7.69 -8.73
CA GLY A 70 -14.06 -6.88 -9.01
C GLY A 70 -13.17 -7.51 -10.07
N VAL A 71 -12.12 -6.77 -10.47
CA VAL A 71 -11.06 -7.24 -11.38
C VAL A 71 -9.72 -6.83 -10.79
N PRO A 72 -8.69 -7.72 -10.72
CA PRO A 72 -7.35 -7.33 -10.26
C PRO A 72 -6.71 -6.31 -11.21
N ALA A 73 -6.36 -5.13 -10.70
CA ALA A 73 -5.77 -4.05 -11.50
C ALA A 73 -4.34 -4.35 -11.96
N THR A 74 -3.62 -5.14 -11.19
CA THR A 74 -2.22 -5.51 -11.47
C THR A 74 -2.09 -6.42 -12.69
N LEU A 75 -3.08 -7.29 -12.93
CA LEU A 75 -3.04 -8.26 -14.02
C LEU A 75 -3.05 -7.57 -15.40
N GLY A 76 -1.94 -7.67 -16.11
CA GLY A 76 -1.73 -7.00 -17.41
C GLY A 76 -1.23 -5.56 -17.30
N TYR A 77 -1.18 -4.98 -16.10
CA TYR A 77 -0.68 -3.62 -15.91
C TYR A 77 0.80 -3.53 -16.28
N ARG A 78 1.12 -2.76 -17.33
CA ARG A 78 2.50 -2.61 -17.87
C ARG A 78 3.23 -3.94 -18.10
N GLY A 79 2.48 -5.01 -18.39
CA GLY A 79 3.03 -6.35 -18.62
C GLY A 79 3.19 -7.22 -17.37
N TYR A 80 2.75 -6.78 -16.20
CA TYR A 80 2.70 -7.63 -15.01
C TYR A 80 1.69 -8.76 -15.19
N THR A 81 2.03 -9.99 -14.77
CA THR A 81 1.30 -11.19 -15.17
C THR A 81 0.45 -11.85 -14.06
N HIS A 82 0.41 -11.25 -12.88
CA HIS A 82 -0.27 -11.79 -11.70
C HIS A 82 -1.29 -10.81 -11.13
N SER A 83 -2.17 -11.32 -10.25
CA SER A 83 -3.27 -10.55 -9.67
C SER A 83 -2.88 -9.72 -8.46
N THR A 84 -1.71 -9.99 -7.89
CA THR A 84 -1.20 -9.37 -6.68
C THR A 84 0.32 -9.34 -6.69
N CYS A 85 0.92 -8.51 -5.82
CA CYS A 85 2.34 -8.60 -5.51
C CYS A 85 2.53 -9.28 -4.14
N ILE A 86 3.50 -10.22 -4.04
CA ILE A 86 3.80 -10.94 -2.81
C ILE A 86 5.29 -10.83 -2.49
N SER A 87 5.61 -10.07 -1.45
CA SER A 87 6.98 -9.69 -1.11
C SER A 87 7.41 -10.36 0.21
N ILE A 88 8.42 -11.25 0.15
CA ILE A 88 8.85 -12.08 1.27
C ILE A 88 10.19 -11.57 1.80
N ASN A 89 10.29 -11.31 3.12
CA ASN A 89 11.51 -11.00 3.85
C ASN A 89 12.25 -9.77 3.32
N HIS A 90 13.29 -9.97 2.49
CA HIS A 90 14.11 -8.90 1.92
C HIS A 90 13.59 -8.34 0.60
N VAL A 91 12.47 -8.86 0.10
CA VAL A 91 11.74 -8.26 -1.01
C VAL A 91 10.99 -7.05 -0.47
N VAL A 92 11.24 -5.89 -1.06
CA VAL A 92 10.68 -4.60 -0.64
C VAL A 92 9.25 -4.46 -1.15
N CYS A 93 9.08 -4.62 -2.48
CA CYS A 93 7.78 -4.56 -3.15
C CYS A 93 7.83 -5.28 -4.51
N HIS A 94 6.68 -5.40 -5.15
CA HIS A 94 6.48 -5.97 -6.48
C HIS A 94 7.00 -7.41 -6.65
N GLY A 95 7.06 -8.19 -5.55
CA GLY A 95 7.42 -9.60 -5.62
C GLY A 95 6.43 -10.39 -6.48
N ILE A 96 6.95 -11.14 -7.47
CA ILE A 96 6.12 -11.91 -8.39
C ILE A 96 5.72 -13.24 -7.75
N PRO A 97 4.42 -13.58 -7.69
CA PRO A 97 3.95 -14.88 -7.25
C PRO A 97 4.56 -16.04 -8.05
N SER A 98 4.87 -17.15 -7.38
CA SER A 98 5.52 -18.32 -7.97
C SER A 98 5.30 -19.56 -7.12
N GLU A 99 5.90 -20.69 -7.50
CA GLU A 99 5.91 -21.93 -6.70
C GLU A 99 6.75 -21.84 -5.40
N LYS A 100 7.22 -20.64 -5.05
CA LYS A 100 7.94 -20.43 -3.80
C LYS A 100 7.01 -20.61 -2.61
N THR A 101 7.35 -21.56 -1.73
CA THR A 101 6.61 -21.86 -0.51
C THR A 101 6.99 -20.95 0.64
N LEU A 102 6.01 -20.53 1.42
CA LEU A 102 6.23 -19.82 2.68
C LEU A 102 6.79 -20.76 3.74
N LYS A 103 7.65 -20.25 4.60
CA LYS A 103 8.32 -20.99 5.68
C LYS A 103 8.03 -20.33 7.03
N SER A 104 7.99 -21.15 8.09
CA SER A 104 7.97 -20.59 9.45
C SER A 104 9.16 -19.66 9.65
N GLY A 105 8.88 -18.47 10.17
CA GLY A 105 9.85 -17.38 10.32
C GLY A 105 9.79 -16.31 9.24
N ASP A 106 9.09 -16.53 8.13
CA ASP A 106 8.91 -15.52 7.08
C ASP A 106 7.98 -14.39 7.53
N ILE A 107 8.28 -13.17 7.08
CA ILE A 107 7.36 -12.05 7.04
C ILE A 107 6.99 -11.79 5.58
N VAL A 108 5.71 -11.58 5.31
CA VAL A 108 5.20 -11.49 3.94
C VAL A 108 4.29 -10.28 3.81
N ASN A 109 4.60 -9.40 2.86
CA ASN A 109 3.67 -8.39 2.39
C ASN A 109 2.83 -8.99 1.26
N VAL A 110 1.53 -8.78 1.31
CA VAL A 110 0.61 -9.04 0.20
C VAL A 110 -0.07 -7.73 -0.14
N ASP A 111 0.01 -7.37 -1.41
CA ASP A 111 -0.45 -6.11 -1.97
C ASP A 111 -1.50 -6.38 -3.05
N VAL A 112 -2.70 -5.85 -2.88
CA VAL A 112 -3.88 -6.12 -3.71
C VAL A 112 -4.54 -4.82 -4.17
N THR A 113 -4.86 -4.76 -5.45
CA THR A 113 -5.60 -3.63 -6.03
C THR A 113 -6.80 -4.14 -6.85
N PRO A 114 -7.94 -4.46 -6.23
CA PRO A 114 -9.17 -4.71 -6.99
C PRO A 114 -9.72 -3.43 -7.60
N ILE A 115 -10.20 -3.55 -8.83
CA ILE A 115 -11.07 -2.56 -9.48
C ILE A 115 -12.52 -2.98 -9.24
N LEU A 116 -13.33 -2.11 -8.64
CA LEU A 116 -14.78 -2.31 -8.48
C LEU A 116 -15.53 -1.07 -8.98
N ASP A 117 -16.48 -1.26 -9.89
CA ASP A 117 -17.23 -0.16 -10.55
C ASP A 117 -16.30 0.91 -11.16
N GLY A 118 -15.10 0.50 -11.61
CA GLY A 118 -14.07 1.36 -12.18
C GLY A 118 -13.24 2.14 -11.15
N TRP A 119 -13.39 1.92 -9.83
CA TRP A 119 -12.57 2.47 -8.76
C TRP A 119 -11.52 1.47 -8.29
N HIS A 120 -10.29 1.94 -8.03
CA HIS A 120 -9.19 1.12 -7.53
C HIS A 120 -9.15 1.15 -6.02
N GLY A 121 -9.26 0.00 -5.38
CA GLY A 121 -9.04 -0.15 -3.94
C GLY A 121 -7.66 -0.72 -3.70
N ASP A 122 -6.70 0.12 -3.33
CA ASP A 122 -5.29 -0.26 -3.20
C ASP A 122 -4.89 -0.39 -1.74
N SER A 123 -4.32 -1.55 -1.37
CA SER A 123 -3.89 -1.80 0.01
C SER A 123 -2.94 -2.97 0.13
N SER A 124 -2.02 -2.88 1.07
CA SER A 124 -1.15 -3.99 1.42
C SER A 124 -1.05 -4.23 2.92
N ARG A 125 -0.80 -5.49 3.29
CA ARG A 125 -0.60 -5.91 4.69
C ARG A 125 0.53 -6.89 4.84
N MET A 126 1.09 -6.91 6.07
CA MET A 126 2.08 -7.89 6.48
C MET A 126 1.45 -9.09 7.17
N TYR A 127 1.96 -10.28 6.87
CA TYR A 127 1.61 -11.53 7.53
C TYR A 127 2.85 -12.16 8.17
N LEU A 128 2.68 -12.72 9.36
CA LEU A 128 3.71 -13.44 10.11
C LEU A 128 3.49 -14.94 9.93
N ILE A 129 4.46 -15.64 9.35
CA ILE A 129 4.29 -17.06 9.00
C ILE A 129 4.90 -17.94 10.10
N GLY A 130 4.04 -18.64 10.84
CA GLY A 130 4.48 -19.51 11.93
C GLY A 130 5.24 -18.75 13.04
N ASP A 131 6.36 -19.32 13.49
CA ASP A 131 7.17 -18.70 14.55
C ASP A 131 8.20 -17.72 13.98
N VAL A 132 7.84 -16.43 14.03
CA VAL A 132 8.65 -15.33 13.46
C VAL A 132 9.56 -14.74 14.54
N PRO A 133 10.86 -14.54 14.25
CA PRO A 133 11.81 -13.95 15.19
C PRO A 133 11.39 -12.54 15.66
N LEU A 134 11.64 -12.22 16.94
CA LEU A 134 11.27 -10.95 17.57
C LEU A 134 11.71 -9.72 16.76
N LYS A 135 12.92 -9.76 16.18
CA LYS A 135 13.45 -8.66 15.35
C LYS A 135 12.57 -8.41 14.11
N ALA A 136 12.06 -9.46 13.48
CA ALA A 136 11.20 -9.36 12.32
C ALA A 136 9.77 -8.88 12.71
N ARG A 137 9.24 -9.39 13.84
CA ARG A 137 7.96 -8.89 14.40
C ARG A 137 8.05 -7.39 14.69
N ARG A 138 9.13 -6.94 15.33
CA ARG A 138 9.32 -5.51 15.66
C ARG A 138 9.41 -4.63 14.40
N LEU A 139 10.04 -5.12 13.32
CA LEU A 139 10.01 -4.40 12.04
C LEU A 139 8.58 -4.20 11.55
N VAL A 140 7.78 -5.27 11.54
CA VAL A 140 6.38 -5.23 11.09
C VAL A 140 5.55 -4.26 11.93
N GLU A 141 5.68 -4.31 13.27
CA GLU A 141 5.01 -3.39 14.19
C GLU A 141 5.39 -1.93 13.91
N VAL A 142 6.70 -1.63 13.84
CA VAL A 142 7.19 -0.26 13.58
C VAL A 142 6.75 0.25 12.21
N THR A 143 6.67 -0.63 11.20
CA THR A 143 6.19 -0.24 9.87
C THR A 143 4.71 0.16 9.91
N TYR A 144 3.88 -0.58 10.64
CA TYR A 144 2.49 -0.20 10.85
C TYR A 144 2.36 1.11 11.66
N GLU A 145 3.16 1.26 12.72
CA GLU A 145 3.25 2.52 13.47
C GLU A 145 3.62 3.71 12.56
N CYS A 146 4.58 3.51 11.63
CA CYS A 146 4.97 4.52 10.63
C CYS A 146 3.78 4.94 9.75
N LEU A 147 3.04 3.98 9.20
CA LEU A 147 1.85 4.25 8.41
C LEU A 147 0.84 5.09 9.20
N MET A 148 0.48 4.65 10.41
CA MET A 148 -0.55 5.33 11.21
C MET A 148 -0.13 6.75 11.62
N LEU A 149 1.14 6.96 12.00
CA LEU A 149 1.67 8.29 12.29
C LEU A 149 1.70 9.20 11.05
N GLY A 150 1.94 8.64 9.86
CA GLY A 150 1.80 9.36 8.60
C GLY A 150 0.35 9.80 8.36
N LEU A 151 -0.60 8.88 8.54
CA LEU A 151 -2.04 9.13 8.36
C LEU A 151 -2.58 10.18 9.34
N GLU A 152 -2.07 10.27 10.57
CA GLU A 152 -2.42 11.33 11.51
C GLU A 152 -2.07 12.73 10.99
N GLN A 153 -1.06 12.83 10.09
CA GLN A 153 -0.70 14.09 9.44
C GLN A 153 -1.50 14.36 8.17
N ALA A 154 -2.23 13.39 7.64
CA ALA A 154 -3.03 13.52 6.43
C ALA A 154 -4.33 14.30 6.70
N ARG A 155 -4.20 15.61 6.87
CA ARG A 155 -5.30 16.55 7.16
C ARG A 155 -5.19 17.81 6.34
N PRO A 156 -6.30 18.51 6.03
CA PRO A 156 -6.27 19.74 5.23
C PRO A 156 -5.36 20.80 5.86
N GLY A 157 -4.60 21.51 4.99
CA GLY A 157 -3.65 22.52 5.39
C GLY A 157 -2.25 22.02 5.73
N ASN A 158 -2.07 20.74 6.06
CA ASN A 158 -0.76 20.10 6.11
C ASN A 158 -0.25 19.86 4.68
N HIS A 159 1.01 19.41 4.55
CA HIS A 159 1.65 19.11 3.28
C HIS A 159 2.03 17.61 3.24
N LEU A 160 2.24 17.07 2.05
CA LEU A 160 2.75 15.68 1.91
C LEU A 160 4.09 15.48 2.64
N GLY A 161 4.91 16.53 2.75
CA GLY A 161 6.14 16.51 3.54
C GLY A 161 5.93 16.30 5.04
N ASP A 162 4.77 16.68 5.59
CA ASP A 162 4.43 16.43 7.00
C ASP A 162 4.15 14.93 7.23
N VAL A 163 3.42 14.30 6.30
CA VAL A 163 3.17 12.84 6.28
C VAL A 163 4.51 12.10 6.18
N ALA A 164 5.34 12.45 5.19
CA ALA A 164 6.64 11.85 4.96
C ALA A 164 7.58 11.99 6.18
N HIS A 165 7.59 13.18 6.80
CA HIS A 165 8.44 13.45 7.97
C HIS A 165 8.03 12.61 9.18
N ALA A 166 6.74 12.46 9.44
CA ALA A 166 6.23 11.64 10.56
C ALA A 166 6.69 10.18 10.41
N ILE A 167 6.53 9.61 9.21
CA ILE A 167 6.98 8.27 8.85
C ILE A 167 8.50 8.13 9.04
N GLN A 168 9.27 9.00 8.39
CA GLN A 168 10.73 8.97 8.42
C GLN A 168 11.25 9.06 9.85
N ARG A 169 10.78 10.05 10.61
CA ARG A 169 11.22 10.28 11.99
C ARG A 169 10.98 9.08 12.88
N HIS A 170 9.85 8.39 12.72
CA HIS A 170 9.55 7.21 13.52
C HIS A 170 10.45 6.04 13.14
N ALA A 171 10.61 5.72 11.85
CA ALA A 171 11.50 4.67 11.38
C ALA A 171 12.96 4.90 11.83
N GLU A 172 13.48 6.13 11.68
CA GLU A 172 14.86 6.48 12.06
C GLU A 172 15.11 6.40 13.57
N ARG A 173 14.11 6.67 14.43
CA ARG A 173 14.19 6.44 15.88
C ARG A 173 14.44 4.97 16.21
N HIS A 174 13.94 4.06 15.40
CA HIS A 174 14.17 2.63 15.49
C HIS A 174 15.43 2.18 14.73
N ARG A 175 16.19 3.13 14.13
CA ARG A 175 17.37 2.89 13.30
C ARG A 175 17.05 2.06 12.05
N TYR A 176 15.85 2.23 11.49
CA TYR A 176 15.41 1.59 10.27
C TYR A 176 15.52 2.55 9.09
N GLY A 177 15.79 2.01 7.89
CA GLY A 177 15.85 2.76 6.64
C GLY A 177 14.47 2.89 6.02
N VAL A 178 14.13 4.08 5.54
CA VAL A 178 12.93 4.31 4.74
C VAL A 178 13.31 4.29 3.26
N VAL A 179 12.68 3.42 2.48
CA VAL A 179 12.91 3.30 1.03
C VAL A 179 12.52 4.61 0.33
N ARG A 180 13.31 5.00 -0.69
CA ARG A 180 13.16 6.28 -1.41
C ARG A 180 12.86 6.10 -2.90
N ASP A 181 13.07 4.90 -3.42
CA ASP A 181 12.95 4.58 -4.85
C ASP A 181 11.50 4.31 -5.26
N PHE A 182 10.63 4.10 -4.29
CA PHE A 182 9.20 3.89 -4.45
C PHE A 182 8.42 4.83 -3.54
N CYS A 183 7.20 5.15 -3.94
CA CYS A 183 6.33 6.09 -3.25
C CYS A 183 4.86 5.70 -3.44
N GLY A 184 4.00 6.23 -2.60
CA GLY A 184 2.56 6.22 -2.81
C GLY A 184 2.16 7.17 -3.94
N HIS A 185 0.91 7.12 -4.33
CA HIS A 185 0.41 7.80 -5.51
C HIS A 185 -1.05 8.20 -5.38
N GLY A 186 -1.45 9.20 -6.16
CA GLY A 186 -2.87 9.45 -6.38
C GLY A 186 -3.52 8.27 -7.06
N LEU A 187 -4.76 7.97 -6.70
CA LEU A 187 -5.55 6.92 -7.33
C LEU A 187 -7.03 7.31 -7.40
N GLY A 188 -7.82 6.43 -7.95
CA GLY A 188 -9.25 6.61 -8.14
C GLY A 188 -9.74 5.77 -9.30
N ARG A 189 -10.15 6.41 -10.40
CA ARG A 189 -10.42 5.72 -11.66
C ARG A 189 -9.16 5.40 -12.47
N LEU A 190 -8.03 5.98 -12.11
CA LEU A 190 -6.71 5.59 -12.57
C LEU A 190 -5.97 4.86 -11.45
N PHE A 191 -5.20 3.83 -11.80
CA PHE A 191 -4.41 3.08 -10.83
C PHE A 191 -3.33 3.98 -10.20
N HIS A 192 -2.54 4.68 -11.02
CA HIS A 192 -1.51 5.59 -10.57
C HIS A 192 -1.71 6.97 -11.20
N ASP A 193 -1.82 7.98 -10.37
CA ASP A 193 -2.01 9.38 -10.77
C ASP A 193 -1.22 10.33 -9.84
N ALA A 194 -1.30 11.63 -10.07
CA ALA A 194 -0.76 12.64 -9.16
C ALA A 194 -1.60 12.70 -7.85
N PRO A 195 -0.95 12.96 -6.70
CA PRO A 195 0.47 13.26 -6.50
C PRO A 195 1.35 12.02 -6.30
N GLU A 196 2.69 12.17 -6.41
CA GLU A 196 3.64 11.24 -5.81
C GLU A 196 3.70 11.48 -4.29
N VAL A 197 3.57 10.41 -3.50
CA VAL A 197 3.53 10.46 -2.03
C VAL A 197 4.79 9.80 -1.46
N VAL A 198 5.86 10.56 -1.38
CA VAL A 198 7.13 10.08 -0.82
C VAL A 198 7.05 9.90 0.69
N HIS A 199 7.84 8.98 1.24
CA HIS A 199 7.84 8.66 2.68
C HIS A 199 9.07 9.22 3.42
N VAL A 200 9.83 10.08 2.76
CA VAL A 200 10.97 10.83 3.32
C VAL A 200 10.81 12.30 2.93
N GLY A 201 10.83 13.20 3.91
CA GLY A 201 10.58 14.61 3.63
C GLY A 201 10.81 15.55 4.81
N LYS A 202 10.51 16.81 4.57
CA LYS A 202 10.58 17.89 5.57
C LYS A 202 9.19 18.44 5.84
N PRO A 203 8.86 18.82 7.08
CA PRO A 203 7.59 19.48 7.40
C PRO A 203 7.33 20.71 6.53
N GLY A 204 6.08 20.91 6.16
CA GLY A 204 5.63 22.06 5.37
C GLY A 204 6.12 22.09 3.93
N THR A 205 6.58 20.96 3.36
CA THR A 205 7.06 20.86 1.97
C THR A 205 6.18 19.97 1.11
N GLY A 206 6.28 20.16 -0.21
CA GLY A 206 5.48 19.41 -1.18
C GLY A 206 4.06 19.97 -1.33
N PRO A 207 3.16 19.24 -2.01
CA PRO A 207 1.76 19.62 -2.17
C PRO A 207 1.04 19.83 -0.83
N GLU A 208 0.27 20.92 -0.73
CA GLU A 208 -0.66 21.14 0.37
C GLU A 208 -1.81 20.15 0.27
N LEU A 209 -2.21 19.55 1.37
CA LEU A 209 -3.34 18.62 1.43
C LEU A 209 -4.66 19.38 1.43
N LYS A 210 -5.51 19.07 0.46
CA LYS A 210 -6.82 19.71 0.26
C LYS A 210 -7.94 18.69 0.29
N PRO A 211 -9.11 19.06 0.81
CA PRO A 211 -10.29 18.20 0.74
C PRO A 211 -10.56 17.75 -0.71
N GLY A 212 -10.88 16.46 -0.85
CA GLY A 212 -11.09 15.83 -2.15
C GLY A 212 -9.87 15.13 -2.74
N MET A 213 -8.65 15.31 -2.21
CA MET A 213 -7.49 14.52 -2.63
C MET A 213 -7.68 13.06 -2.23
N ILE A 214 -7.34 12.14 -3.16
CA ILE A 214 -7.35 10.69 -2.94
C ILE A 214 -5.98 10.14 -3.33
N PHE A 215 -5.31 9.41 -2.40
CA PHE A 215 -3.97 8.85 -2.63
C PHE A 215 -3.65 7.70 -1.67
N THR A 216 -2.56 6.96 -1.96
CA THR A 216 -2.03 5.92 -1.08
C THR A 216 -0.95 6.47 -0.15
N VAL A 217 -0.86 5.88 1.04
CA VAL A 217 0.29 6.02 1.94
C VAL A 217 0.80 4.61 2.23
N GLU A 218 2.04 4.31 1.84
CA GLU A 218 2.56 2.94 1.74
C GLU A 218 4.03 2.82 2.12
N PRO A 219 4.43 3.20 3.35
CA PRO A 219 5.82 3.21 3.74
C PRO A 219 6.46 1.82 3.67
N MET A 220 7.57 1.72 2.94
CA MET A 220 8.46 0.57 2.89
C MET A 220 9.64 0.79 3.84
N ILE A 221 9.75 -0.02 4.88
CA ILE A 221 10.72 0.14 5.96
C ILE A 221 11.67 -1.05 5.99
N ASN A 222 12.98 -0.78 5.95
CA ASN A 222 14.04 -1.78 6.00
C ASN A 222 14.70 -1.80 7.38
N ILE A 223 14.99 -2.98 7.92
CA ILE A 223 15.81 -3.09 9.14
C ILE A 223 17.23 -2.48 8.94
N GLY A 224 17.72 -2.54 7.70
CA GLY A 224 19.03 -2.05 7.30
C GLY A 224 18.96 -0.72 6.55
N ARG A 225 19.72 -0.64 5.45
CA ARG A 225 19.83 0.56 4.63
C ARG A 225 18.58 0.77 3.75
N PRO A 226 18.29 2.02 3.35
CA PRO A 226 17.15 2.31 2.46
C PRO A 226 17.35 1.83 1.02
N ASP A 227 18.59 1.53 0.62
CA ASP A 227 18.95 1.24 -0.75
C ASP A 227 18.32 -0.05 -1.27
N VAL A 228 17.78 -0.02 -2.48
CA VAL A 228 17.15 -1.15 -3.14
C VAL A 228 17.87 -1.54 -4.43
N LYS A 229 17.56 -2.72 -4.92
CA LYS A 229 17.98 -3.23 -6.22
C LYS A 229 16.78 -3.86 -6.93
N LEU A 230 16.54 -3.47 -8.16
CA LEU A 230 15.60 -4.15 -9.05
C LEU A 230 16.23 -5.42 -9.59
N LEU A 231 15.48 -6.53 -9.60
CA LEU A 231 15.91 -7.80 -10.19
C LEU A 231 15.71 -7.81 -11.70
N ASP A 232 16.29 -8.82 -12.35
CA ASP A 232 16.29 -8.96 -13.83
C ASP A 232 14.89 -9.28 -14.40
N ASP A 233 13.92 -9.63 -13.54
CA ASP A 233 12.50 -9.79 -13.90
C ASP A 233 11.80 -8.45 -14.20
N GLY A 234 12.47 -7.34 -13.94
CA GLY A 234 11.99 -5.98 -14.20
C GLY A 234 10.96 -5.45 -13.19
N TRP A 235 10.59 -6.24 -12.16
CA TRP A 235 9.56 -5.90 -11.18
C TRP A 235 10.04 -6.00 -9.74
N THR A 236 10.61 -7.14 -9.35
CA THR A 236 10.95 -7.43 -7.96
C THR A 236 12.04 -6.51 -7.43
N ALA A 237 11.71 -5.67 -6.46
CA ALA A 237 12.66 -4.84 -5.74
C ALA A 237 13.10 -5.52 -4.45
N VAL A 238 14.41 -5.57 -4.21
CA VAL A 238 14.99 -6.19 -2.99
C VAL A 238 15.90 -5.21 -2.28
N THR A 239 16.06 -5.36 -0.95
CA THR A 239 17.05 -4.60 -0.20
C THR A 239 18.47 -4.96 -0.67
N ARG A 240 19.34 -3.95 -0.89
CA ARG A 240 20.72 -4.19 -1.34
C ARG A 240 21.56 -4.97 -0.35
N ASP A 241 21.33 -4.75 0.93
CA ASP A 241 22.03 -5.41 2.02
C ASP A 241 21.39 -6.73 2.47
N ARG A 242 20.32 -7.16 1.80
CA ARG A 242 19.51 -8.34 2.12
C ARG A 242 18.86 -8.28 3.51
N SER A 243 18.75 -7.11 4.10
CA SER A 243 18.00 -6.92 5.32
C SER A 243 16.49 -7.11 5.08
N LEU A 244 15.75 -7.43 6.15
CA LEU A 244 14.29 -7.56 6.07
C LEU A 244 13.65 -6.22 5.75
N SER A 245 12.59 -6.25 4.95
CA SER A 245 11.71 -5.13 4.62
C SER A 245 10.27 -5.46 5.00
N ALA A 246 9.51 -4.44 5.39
CA ALA A 246 8.07 -4.54 5.62
C ALA A 246 7.37 -3.33 5.00
N GLN A 247 6.11 -3.51 4.59
CA GLN A 247 5.26 -2.48 4.04
C GLN A 247 3.83 -2.66 4.56
N PHE A 248 3.17 -1.57 4.85
CA PHE A 248 1.72 -1.49 4.99
C PHE A 248 1.21 -0.35 4.13
N GLU A 249 0.00 -0.46 3.66
CA GLU A 249 -0.60 0.54 2.80
C GLU A 249 -2.08 0.75 3.10
N HIS A 250 -2.48 2.01 3.02
CA HIS A 250 -3.87 2.41 2.94
C HIS A 250 -4.12 3.42 1.83
N SER A 251 -5.23 3.24 1.12
CA SER A 251 -5.84 4.28 0.29
C SER A 251 -6.69 5.18 1.18
N ILE A 252 -6.50 6.50 1.04
CA ILE A 252 -7.19 7.50 1.83
C ILE A 252 -7.75 8.64 0.98
N GLY A 253 -8.72 9.36 1.55
CA GLY A 253 -9.23 10.60 0.99
C GLY A 253 -9.20 11.72 2.02
N ILE A 254 -8.71 12.91 1.63
CA ILE A 254 -8.68 14.09 2.51
C ILE A 254 -10.09 14.68 2.60
N THR A 255 -10.57 14.87 3.83
CA THR A 255 -11.84 15.51 4.16
C THR A 255 -11.62 16.93 4.68
N GLU A 256 -12.69 17.63 5.06
CA GLU A 256 -12.59 18.95 5.70
C GLU A 256 -11.93 18.92 7.08
N GLU A 257 -11.97 17.77 7.78
CA GLU A 257 -11.52 17.63 9.17
C GLU A 257 -10.26 16.75 9.33
N GLY A 258 -9.93 15.93 8.33
CA GLY A 258 -8.81 14.97 8.40
C GLY A 258 -8.74 14.10 7.16
N CYS A 259 -8.73 12.77 7.33
CA CYS A 259 -8.84 11.83 6.22
C CYS A 259 -9.79 10.67 6.53
N GLU A 260 -10.43 10.15 5.49
CA GLU A 260 -11.14 8.87 5.51
C GLU A 260 -10.20 7.79 4.96
N ILE A 261 -10.10 6.66 5.68
CA ILE A 261 -9.33 5.49 5.22
C ILE A 261 -10.30 4.53 4.54
N PHE A 262 -10.11 4.27 3.24
CA PHE A 262 -11.02 3.45 2.44
C PHE A 262 -10.81 1.94 2.63
N THR A 263 -9.62 1.54 3.08
CA THR A 263 -9.14 0.15 3.11
C THR A 263 -9.04 -0.44 4.52
N LEU A 264 -9.86 0.07 5.46
CA LEU A 264 -9.94 -0.50 6.80
C LEU A 264 -10.58 -1.89 6.79
N SER A 265 -9.99 -2.83 7.52
CA SER A 265 -10.58 -4.15 7.72
C SER A 265 -11.93 -4.06 8.43
N PRO A 266 -13.00 -4.64 7.87
CA PRO A 266 -14.28 -4.75 8.56
C PRO A 266 -14.24 -5.64 9.81
N LYS A 267 -13.18 -6.46 9.95
CA LYS A 267 -12.93 -7.32 11.12
C LYS A 267 -12.04 -6.67 12.17
N GLY A 268 -11.52 -5.45 11.90
CA GLY A 268 -10.54 -4.78 12.75
C GLY A 268 -9.12 -5.37 12.65
N TRP A 269 -8.84 -6.17 11.63
CA TRP A 269 -7.55 -6.80 11.40
C TRP A 269 -6.63 -5.88 10.61
N HIS A 270 -6.03 -4.91 11.29
CA HIS A 270 -5.21 -3.89 10.64
C HIS A 270 -3.71 -4.24 10.62
N ALA A 271 -3.24 -4.98 11.62
CA ALA A 271 -1.87 -5.46 11.74
C ALA A 271 -1.83 -6.81 12.48
N PRO A 272 -0.81 -7.67 12.21
CA PRO A 272 -0.69 -8.94 12.91
C PRO A 272 -0.33 -8.75 14.41
N PRO A 273 -0.72 -9.71 15.29
CA PRO A 273 -1.43 -10.93 14.95
C PRO A 273 -2.90 -10.69 14.64
N TYR A 274 -3.40 -11.36 13.60
CA TYR A 274 -4.82 -11.33 13.21
C TYR A 274 -5.58 -12.38 14.04
N ALA A 275 -6.38 -11.94 14.98
CA ALA A 275 -7.12 -12.79 15.91
C ALA A 275 -8.58 -12.37 16.06
#